data_ffa1ae1f7a3aa02f59f7a0723df3b840
#
_entry.id   ffa1ae1f7a3aa02f59f7a0723df3b840
#
_cell.length_a   1.000
_cell.length_b   1.000
_cell.length_c   1.000
_cell.angle_alpha   90.00
_cell.angle_beta   90.00
_cell.angle_gamma   90.00
#
_symmetry.space_group_name_H-M   'P 1'
#
loop_
_entity.id
_entity.type
_entity.pdbx_description
1 polymer ?
#
loop_
_entity_poly.entity_id
_entity_poly.type
_entity_poly.pdbx_seq_one_letter_code
_entity_poly.pdbx_strand_id
1 'polypeptide(L)'
;MTDSIKSQIDTLKSEANSYKKLGDYAKAENCILKGLELKVNDNVLKHELAKIYFKREKYAGSLELLLDLSNKIKRRQILFKDIAMCYYKMNKLEKALEAVQISLSENSNNISSLFVEGLIYREQGNFSESISSFKRLLELDSNNRDALYQLGKIYHQKGRYREALESFDKVLEFRPRDNEVLKAKGISHDELNEYKEASEALKKSINVDDEIVFNDRGVALSRLGYNHKAIDSYRRALASNPKYSVCWFNLGKALFRVGDLKDALVAFQTSTEINPNNRSAWNNRGVTLRQLNRLEESLDCYERALALKKEYAWAWHNKGYALELLDRPREALESYATALEHKPDSSEHGGAEWEKLKKDTEDAISRLKKIIGE
;
A
#
# COMPACT_ATOMS: atom_id res chain seq x y z
N MET A 1 -3.08 -54.84 7.74
CA MET A 1 -2.76 -54.10 6.51
C MET A 1 -1.61 -54.81 5.89
N THR A 2 -1.69 -55.27 4.64
CA THR A 2 -0.58 -55.99 3.99
C THR A 2 0.55 -54.98 3.76
N ASP A 3 1.81 -55.41 3.87
CA ASP A 3 3.01 -54.58 3.64
C ASP A 3 2.98 -53.88 2.27
N SER A 4 2.31 -54.51 1.30
CA SER A 4 2.06 -53.93 -0.03
C SER A 4 1.27 -52.62 0.00
N ILE A 5 0.15 -52.53 0.75
CA ILE A 5 -0.69 -51.30 0.84
C ILE A 5 0.08 -50.18 1.51
N LYS A 6 0.83 -50.50 2.57
CA LYS A 6 1.68 -49.51 3.26
C LYS A 6 2.73 -48.93 2.32
N SER A 7 3.42 -49.77 1.57
CA SER A 7 4.42 -49.37 0.58
C SER A 7 3.82 -48.45 -0.51
N GLN A 8 2.63 -48.77 -1.02
CA GLN A 8 1.93 -47.96 -2.01
C GLN A 8 1.57 -46.56 -1.44
N ILE A 9 1.08 -46.49 -0.20
CA ILE A 9 0.77 -45.22 0.47
C ILE A 9 2.04 -44.36 0.65
N ASP A 10 3.16 -44.98 1.06
CA ASP A 10 4.41 -44.24 1.24
C ASP A 10 4.98 -43.73 -0.09
N THR A 11 4.83 -44.49 -1.19
CA THR A 11 5.16 -44.02 -2.54
C THR A 11 4.30 -42.81 -2.94
N LEU A 12 2.96 -42.87 -2.77
CA LEU A 12 2.06 -41.77 -3.09
C LEU A 12 2.33 -40.50 -2.24
N LYS A 13 2.72 -40.67 -0.95
CA LYS A 13 3.17 -39.55 -0.11
C LYS A 13 4.44 -38.89 -0.64
N SER A 14 5.41 -39.71 -1.09
CA SER A 14 6.66 -39.21 -1.65
C SER A 14 6.42 -38.43 -2.95
N GLU A 15 5.57 -38.94 -3.83
CA GLU A 15 5.16 -38.26 -5.06
C GLU A 15 4.44 -36.94 -4.75
N ALA A 16 3.48 -36.96 -3.81
CA ALA A 16 2.78 -35.75 -3.37
C ALA A 16 3.75 -34.68 -2.84
N ASN A 17 4.76 -35.09 -2.05
CA ASN A 17 5.79 -34.19 -1.57
C ASN A 17 6.65 -33.60 -2.70
N SER A 18 6.96 -34.37 -3.71
CA SER A 18 7.66 -33.89 -4.90
C SER A 18 6.84 -32.87 -5.67
N TYR A 19 5.56 -33.14 -5.90
CA TYR A 19 4.66 -32.16 -6.54
C TYR A 19 4.46 -30.90 -5.71
N LYS A 20 4.37 -30.99 -4.36
CA LYS A 20 4.33 -29.81 -3.47
C LYS A 20 5.57 -28.93 -3.62
N LYS A 21 6.77 -29.52 -3.75
CA LYS A 21 8.03 -28.76 -3.97
C LYS A 21 8.04 -28.03 -5.32
N LEU A 22 7.38 -28.60 -6.33
CA LEU A 22 7.22 -28.00 -7.65
C LEU A 22 6.05 -27.00 -7.74
N GLY A 23 5.27 -26.81 -6.65
CA GLY A 23 4.08 -25.96 -6.63
C GLY A 23 2.84 -26.57 -7.29
N ASP A 24 2.91 -27.81 -7.81
CA ASP A 24 1.80 -28.51 -8.45
C ASP A 24 0.89 -29.19 -7.40
N TYR A 25 0.15 -28.34 -6.68
CA TYR A 25 -0.78 -28.80 -5.64
C TYR A 25 -1.97 -29.61 -6.19
N ALA A 26 -2.28 -29.52 -7.49
CA ALA A 26 -3.33 -30.32 -8.09
C ALA A 26 -2.92 -31.79 -8.19
N LYS A 27 -1.70 -32.07 -8.65
CA LYS A 27 -1.16 -33.43 -8.69
C LYS A 27 -0.91 -33.96 -7.28
N ALA A 28 -0.42 -33.11 -6.37
CA ALA A 28 -0.25 -33.52 -4.98
C ALA A 28 -1.57 -33.94 -4.32
N GLU A 29 -2.68 -33.22 -4.57
CA GLU A 29 -4.03 -33.60 -4.11
C GLU A 29 -4.43 -34.97 -4.63
N ASN A 30 -4.26 -35.23 -5.94
CA ASN A 30 -4.61 -36.51 -6.54
C ASN A 30 -3.85 -37.70 -5.92
N CYS A 31 -2.55 -37.55 -5.66
CA CYS A 31 -1.74 -38.58 -4.99
C CYS A 31 -2.27 -38.86 -3.57
N ILE A 32 -2.64 -37.85 -2.80
CA ILE A 32 -3.16 -38.04 -1.44
C ILE A 32 -4.56 -38.65 -1.46
N LEU A 33 -5.43 -38.27 -2.41
CA LEU A 33 -6.75 -38.88 -2.58
C LEU A 33 -6.65 -40.38 -2.92
N LYS A 34 -5.78 -40.77 -3.83
CA LYS A 34 -5.49 -42.20 -4.11
C LYS A 34 -5.00 -42.97 -2.87
N GLY A 35 -4.16 -42.33 -2.04
CA GLY A 35 -3.75 -42.89 -0.76
C GLY A 35 -4.92 -43.10 0.21
N LEU A 36 -5.88 -42.17 0.21
CA LEU A 36 -7.12 -42.28 1.01
C LEU A 36 -8.09 -43.32 0.49
N GLU A 37 -8.11 -43.61 -0.81
CA GLU A 37 -8.87 -44.77 -1.37
C GLU A 37 -8.34 -46.08 -0.83
N LEU A 38 -7.01 -46.20 -0.66
CA LEU A 38 -6.37 -47.39 -0.08
C LEU A 38 -6.60 -47.48 1.46
N LYS A 39 -6.71 -46.34 2.14
CA LYS A 39 -6.90 -46.23 3.59
C LYS A 39 -7.74 -45.02 3.96
N VAL A 40 -9.07 -45.17 3.92
CA VAL A 40 -10.05 -44.09 4.07
C VAL A 40 -9.90 -43.28 5.38
N ASN A 41 -9.54 -43.94 6.47
CA ASN A 41 -9.44 -43.33 7.81
C ASN A 41 -7.98 -43.01 8.24
N ASP A 42 -7.09 -42.75 7.29
CA ASP A 42 -5.73 -42.34 7.62
C ASP A 42 -5.69 -40.85 8.00
N ASN A 43 -5.54 -40.57 9.32
CA ASN A 43 -5.51 -39.21 9.84
C ASN A 43 -4.31 -38.39 9.33
N VAL A 44 -3.20 -39.05 8.98
CA VAL A 44 -2.03 -38.35 8.43
C VAL A 44 -2.30 -37.89 7.01
N LEU A 45 -2.90 -38.76 6.19
CA LEU A 45 -3.30 -38.39 4.81
C LEU A 45 -4.35 -37.29 4.81
N LYS A 46 -5.36 -37.38 5.70
CA LYS A 46 -6.39 -36.33 5.85
C LYS A 46 -5.77 -34.99 6.23
N HIS A 47 -4.80 -34.97 7.14
CA HIS A 47 -4.09 -33.73 7.50
C HIS A 47 -3.26 -33.17 6.35
N GLU A 48 -2.56 -34.02 5.60
CA GLU A 48 -1.84 -33.59 4.40
C GLU A 48 -2.78 -33.07 3.30
N LEU A 49 -3.96 -33.68 3.13
CA LEU A 49 -4.98 -33.20 2.21
C LEU A 49 -5.50 -31.81 2.63
N ALA A 50 -5.75 -31.61 3.94
CA ALA A 50 -6.17 -30.31 4.45
C ALA A 50 -5.15 -29.21 4.16
N LYS A 51 -3.84 -29.50 4.32
CA LYS A 51 -2.77 -28.55 3.98
C LYS A 51 -2.73 -28.24 2.47
N ILE A 52 -2.96 -29.24 1.63
CA ILE A 52 -3.01 -29.05 0.18
C ILE A 52 -4.24 -28.20 -0.20
N TYR A 53 -5.40 -28.49 0.39
CA TYR A 53 -6.62 -27.68 0.20
C TYR A 53 -6.39 -26.23 0.61
N PHE A 54 -5.73 -25.98 1.73
CA PHE A 54 -5.36 -24.63 2.16
C PHE A 54 -4.49 -23.91 1.12
N LYS A 55 -3.47 -24.58 0.58
CA LYS A 55 -2.58 -24.03 -0.47
C LYS A 55 -3.30 -23.78 -1.81
N ARG A 56 -4.37 -24.52 -2.09
CA ARG A 56 -5.26 -24.32 -3.24
C ARG A 56 -6.41 -23.37 -2.95
N GLU A 57 -6.35 -22.65 -1.84
CA GLU A 57 -7.39 -21.69 -1.39
C GLU A 57 -8.77 -22.31 -1.17
N LYS A 58 -8.86 -23.66 -1.11
CA LYS A 58 -10.07 -24.41 -0.75
C LYS A 58 -10.26 -24.42 0.78
N TYR A 59 -10.36 -23.23 1.40
CA TYR A 59 -10.32 -23.07 2.86
C TYR A 59 -11.46 -23.80 3.58
N ALA A 60 -12.67 -23.85 3.00
CA ALA A 60 -13.80 -24.56 3.59
C ALA A 60 -13.56 -26.07 3.67
N GLY A 61 -13.08 -26.69 2.57
CA GLY A 61 -12.74 -28.12 2.56
C GLY A 61 -11.57 -28.46 3.47
N SER A 62 -10.56 -27.58 3.55
CA SER A 62 -9.46 -27.70 4.53
C SER A 62 -9.99 -27.70 5.95
N LEU A 63 -10.87 -26.75 6.29
CA LEU A 63 -11.46 -26.59 7.60
C LEU A 63 -12.29 -27.83 8.02
N GLU A 64 -13.11 -28.36 7.12
CA GLU A 64 -13.91 -29.57 7.37
C GLU A 64 -13.05 -30.77 7.77
N LEU A 65 -11.97 -31.03 7.01
CA LEU A 65 -11.01 -32.09 7.32
C LEU A 65 -10.33 -31.88 8.66
N LEU A 66 -9.93 -30.65 8.98
CA LEU A 66 -9.24 -30.32 10.23
C LEU A 66 -10.17 -30.45 11.44
N LEU A 67 -11.44 -30.07 11.32
CA LEU A 67 -12.45 -30.25 12.38
C LEU A 67 -12.75 -31.72 12.64
N ASP A 68 -12.89 -32.56 11.59
CA ASP A 68 -13.03 -34.03 11.74
C ASP A 68 -11.84 -34.62 12.49
N LEU A 69 -10.63 -34.16 12.14
CA LEU A 69 -9.38 -34.63 12.79
C LEU A 69 -9.27 -34.16 14.25
N SER A 70 -9.70 -32.95 14.56
CA SER A 70 -9.55 -32.37 15.91
C SER A 70 -10.33 -33.15 16.98
N ASN A 71 -11.39 -33.85 16.57
CA ASN A 71 -12.17 -34.74 17.45
C ASN A 71 -11.51 -36.11 17.67
N LYS A 72 -10.52 -36.48 16.86
CA LYS A 72 -9.87 -37.80 16.83
C LYS A 72 -8.45 -37.84 17.38
N ILE A 73 -7.78 -36.68 17.40
CA ILE A 73 -6.35 -36.60 17.75
C ILE A 73 -6.14 -35.89 19.08
N LYS A 74 -5.31 -36.47 19.99
CA LYS A 74 -5.01 -35.89 21.28
C LYS A 74 -4.16 -34.59 21.23
N ARG A 75 -3.27 -34.46 20.26
CA ARG A 75 -2.43 -33.25 20.07
C ARG A 75 -3.13 -32.22 19.23
N ARG A 76 -3.99 -31.43 19.85
CA ARG A 76 -4.85 -30.45 19.18
C ARG A 76 -4.13 -29.19 18.72
N GLN A 77 -3.05 -28.80 19.38
CA GLN A 77 -2.34 -27.53 19.14
C GLN A 77 -1.98 -27.29 17.67
N ILE A 78 -1.52 -28.32 16.93
CA ILE A 78 -1.13 -28.18 15.51
C ILE A 78 -2.36 -27.97 14.63
N LEU A 79 -3.44 -28.74 14.91
CA LEU A 79 -4.68 -28.66 14.14
C LEU A 79 -5.39 -27.31 14.37
N PHE A 80 -5.46 -26.85 15.64
CA PHE A 80 -6.17 -25.61 15.96
C PHE A 80 -5.47 -24.37 15.40
N LYS A 81 -4.13 -24.37 15.26
CA LYS A 81 -3.41 -23.34 14.52
C LYS A 81 -3.81 -23.34 13.03
N ASP A 82 -3.91 -24.53 12.39
CA ASP A 82 -4.31 -24.64 10.99
C ASP A 82 -5.82 -24.28 10.80
N ILE A 83 -6.68 -24.66 11.75
CA ILE A 83 -8.10 -24.24 11.81
C ILE A 83 -8.19 -22.70 11.91
N ALA A 84 -7.41 -22.08 12.78
CA ALA A 84 -7.36 -20.63 12.94
C ALA A 84 -6.97 -19.94 11.63
N MET A 85 -5.96 -20.47 10.92
CA MET A 85 -5.56 -19.94 9.61
C MET A 85 -6.65 -20.08 8.55
N CYS A 86 -7.41 -21.18 8.54
CA CYS A 86 -8.58 -21.32 7.65
C CYS A 86 -9.65 -20.27 7.94
N TYR A 87 -10.02 -20.09 9.19
CA TYR A 87 -10.97 -19.06 9.58
C TYR A 87 -10.46 -17.65 9.27
N TYR A 88 -9.18 -17.35 9.51
CA TYR A 88 -8.54 -16.09 9.17
C TYR A 88 -8.64 -15.80 7.67
N LYS A 89 -8.30 -16.78 6.81
CA LYS A 89 -8.41 -16.64 5.36
C LYS A 89 -9.85 -16.51 4.84
N MET A 90 -10.82 -17.01 5.60
CA MET A 90 -12.26 -16.86 5.34
C MET A 90 -12.82 -15.56 5.94
N ASN A 91 -11.99 -14.69 6.49
CA ASN A 91 -12.37 -13.45 7.20
C ASN A 91 -13.34 -13.66 8.39
N LYS A 92 -13.26 -14.83 9.05
CA LYS A 92 -14.03 -15.17 10.25
C LYS A 92 -13.15 -14.97 11.49
N LEU A 93 -12.84 -13.71 11.79
CA LEU A 93 -11.76 -13.35 12.71
C LEU A 93 -12.03 -13.80 14.16
N GLU A 94 -13.28 -13.76 14.64
CA GLU A 94 -13.64 -14.21 15.98
C GLU A 94 -13.38 -15.72 16.14
N LYS A 95 -13.85 -16.53 15.18
CA LYS A 95 -13.60 -17.99 15.19
C LYS A 95 -12.12 -18.33 15.03
N ALA A 96 -11.39 -17.52 14.27
CA ALA A 96 -9.95 -17.67 14.15
C ALA A 96 -9.25 -17.42 15.48
N LEU A 97 -9.68 -16.40 16.23
CA LEU A 97 -9.14 -16.08 17.55
C LEU A 97 -9.45 -17.19 18.57
N GLU A 98 -10.69 -17.68 18.62
CA GLU A 98 -11.06 -18.81 19.47
C GLU A 98 -10.18 -20.04 19.20
N ALA A 99 -10.00 -20.38 17.93
CA ALA A 99 -9.18 -21.54 17.54
C ALA A 99 -7.72 -21.37 17.92
N VAL A 100 -7.11 -20.19 17.68
CA VAL A 100 -5.70 -19.99 18.04
C VAL A 100 -5.49 -19.98 19.55
N GLN A 101 -6.45 -19.49 20.34
CA GLN A 101 -6.41 -19.51 21.80
C GLN A 101 -6.43 -20.95 22.34
N ILE A 102 -7.21 -21.86 21.74
CA ILE A 102 -7.15 -23.28 22.07
C ILE A 102 -5.74 -23.83 21.80
N SER A 103 -5.12 -23.49 20.68
CA SER A 103 -3.74 -23.92 20.41
C SER A 103 -2.73 -23.40 21.42
N LEU A 104 -2.88 -22.13 21.84
CA LEU A 104 -1.99 -21.47 22.81
C LEU A 104 -2.24 -21.93 24.26
N SER A 105 -3.46 -22.36 24.61
CA SER A 105 -3.75 -22.94 25.92
C SER A 105 -3.05 -24.28 26.13
N GLU A 106 -2.85 -25.07 25.06
CA GLU A 106 -2.08 -26.31 25.12
C GLU A 106 -0.55 -26.08 25.10
N ASN A 107 -0.11 -25.07 24.36
CA ASN A 107 1.31 -24.66 24.30
C ASN A 107 1.40 -23.15 24.09
N SER A 108 1.56 -22.44 25.19
CA SER A 108 1.64 -20.99 25.22
C SER A 108 2.85 -20.41 24.45
N ASN A 109 3.87 -21.22 24.19
CA ASN A 109 5.09 -20.85 23.48
C ASN A 109 5.13 -21.36 22.02
N ASN A 110 3.97 -21.72 21.47
CA ASN A 110 3.89 -22.11 20.06
C ASN A 110 4.08 -20.90 19.15
N ILE A 111 5.29 -20.76 18.61
CA ILE A 111 5.71 -19.65 17.71
C ILE A 111 4.71 -19.47 16.54
N SER A 112 4.29 -20.58 15.92
CA SER A 112 3.36 -20.50 14.78
C SER A 112 1.97 -20.01 15.19
N SER A 113 1.50 -20.35 16.38
CA SER A 113 0.20 -19.88 16.91
C SER A 113 0.27 -18.42 17.34
N LEU A 114 1.35 -17.98 17.97
CA LEU A 114 1.60 -16.57 18.30
C LEU A 114 1.64 -15.71 17.04
N PHE A 115 2.23 -16.23 15.95
CA PHE A 115 2.24 -15.53 14.68
C PHE A 115 0.82 -15.34 14.11
N VAL A 116 0.00 -16.41 14.13
CA VAL A 116 -1.39 -16.36 13.65
C VAL A 116 -2.24 -15.43 14.52
N GLU A 117 -2.06 -15.47 15.84
CA GLU A 117 -2.73 -14.57 16.79
C GLU A 117 -2.42 -13.10 16.46
N GLY A 118 -1.14 -12.78 16.25
CA GLY A 118 -0.71 -11.44 15.87
C GLY A 118 -1.34 -10.96 14.56
N LEU A 119 -1.46 -11.85 13.54
CA LEU A 119 -2.14 -11.53 12.29
C LEU A 119 -3.63 -11.27 12.50
N ILE A 120 -4.33 -12.09 13.31
CA ILE A 120 -5.76 -11.93 13.59
C ILE A 120 -6.02 -10.58 14.26
N TYR A 121 -5.28 -10.25 15.32
CA TYR A 121 -5.41 -8.97 16.01
C TYR A 121 -5.12 -7.78 15.10
N ARG A 122 -4.13 -7.89 14.20
CA ARG A 122 -3.86 -6.85 13.21
C ARG A 122 -5.05 -6.59 12.29
N GLU A 123 -5.67 -7.65 11.76
CA GLU A 123 -6.85 -7.51 10.88
C GLU A 123 -8.09 -6.97 11.63
N GLN A 124 -8.21 -7.24 12.93
CA GLN A 124 -9.24 -6.64 13.79
C GLN A 124 -8.96 -5.17 14.14
N GLY A 125 -7.78 -4.64 13.78
CA GLY A 125 -7.34 -3.30 14.19
C GLY A 125 -6.82 -3.22 15.63
N ASN A 126 -6.74 -4.34 16.35
CA ASN A 126 -6.26 -4.45 17.71
C ASN A 126 -4.72 -4.48 17.73
N PHE A 127 -4.12 -3.33 17.37
CA PHE A 127 -2.67 -3.23 17.14
C PHE A 127 -1.84 -3.46 18.40
N SER A 128 -2.34 -3.13 19.60
CA SER A 128 -1.64 -3.33 20.86
C SER A 128 -1.45 -4.81 21.16
N GLU A 129 -2.49 -5.59 21.00
CA GLU A 129 -2.52 -7.03 21.18
C GLU A 129 -1.67 -7.73 20.10
N SER A 130 -1.77 -7.26 18.86
CA SER A 130 -0.94 -7.75 17.76
C SER A 130 0.55 -7.56 18.04
N ILE A 131 0.96 -6.36 18.50
CA ILE A 131 2.35 -6.07 18.88
C ILE A 131 2.78 -6.98 20.03
N SER A 132 1.92 -7.22 21.01
CA SER A 132 2.21 -8.11 22.14
C SER A 132 2.48 -9.54 21.68
N SER A 133 1.61 -10.08 20.81
CA SER A 133 1.78 -11.45 20.26
C SER A 133 3.08 -11.58 19.46
N PHE A 134 3.41 -10.60 18.57
CA PHE A 134 4.67 -10.64 17.83
C PHE A 134 5.90 -10.44 18.71
N LYS A 135 5.85 -9.57 19.73
CA LYS A 135 6.97 -9.41 20.69
C LYS A 135 7.22 -10.70 21.47
N ARG A 136 6.17 -11.33 21.98
CA ARG A 136 6.28 -12.62 22.66
C ARG A 136 6.85 -13.69 21.74
N LEU A 137 6.48 -13.71 20.47
CA LEU A 137 7.09 -14.59 19.48
C LEU A 137 8.59 -14.29 19.35
N LEU A 138 8.98 -13.02 19.27
CA LEU A 138 10.38 -12.61 19.11
C LEU A 138 11.24 -12.85 20.36
N GLU A 139 10.65 -12.96 21.54
CA GLU A 139 11.34 -13.46 22.75
C GLU A 139 11.75 -14.94 22.61
N LEU A 140 10.98 -15.73 21.85
CA LEU A 140 11.25 -17.15 21.59
C LEU A 140 12.14 -17.37 20.35
N ASP A 141 11.98 -16.53 19.34
CA ASP A 141 12.72 -16.55 18.08
C ASP A 141 13.00 -15.12 17.64
N SER A 142 14.09 -14.55 18.17
CA SER A 142 14.47 -13.15 17.96
C SER A 142 14.73 -12.79 16.50
N ASN A 143 14.99 -13.78 15.66
CA ASN A 143 15.33 -13.64 14.24
C ASN A 143 14.16 -13.97 13.33
N ASN A 144 12.93 -14.10 13.86
CA ASN A 144 11.76 -14.40 13.05
C ASN A 144 11.44 -13.24 12.13
N ARG A 145 11.88 -13.39 10.90
CA ARG A 145 11.74 -12.37 9.84
C ARG A 145 10.30 -11.93 9.65
N ASP A 146 9.39 -12.89 9.57
CA ASP A 146 7.99 -12.60 9.24
C ASP A 146 7.33 -11.81 10.38
N ALA A 147 7.66 -12.14 11.65
CA ALA A 147 7.20 -11.38 12.81
C ALA A 147 7.79 -9.96 12.85
N LEU A 148 9.10 -9.81 12.61
CA LEU A 148 9.77 -8.51 12.52
C LEU A 148 9.16 -7.64 11.43
N TYR A 149 8.91 -8.22 10.25
CA TYR A 149 8.28 -7.49 9.14
C TYR A 149 6.86 -7.04 9.47
N GLN A 150 6.03 -7.91 10.06
CA GLN A 150 4.67 -7.55 10.48
C GLN A 150 4.69 -6.46 11.55
N LEU A 151 5.60 -6.56 12.52
CA LEU A 151 5.77 -5.56 13.57
C LEU A 151 6.16 -4.19 12.99
N GLY A 152 7.10 -4.16 12.06
CA GLY A 152 7.47 -2.95 11.33
C GLY A 152 6.31 -2.32 10.58
N LYS A 153 5.48 -3.13 9.91
CA LYS A 153 4.26 -2.64 9.23
C LYS A 153 3.25 -2.03 10.20
N ILE A 154 3.04 -2.64 11.36
CA ILE A 154 2.13 -2.12 12.39
C ILE A 154 2.66 -0.81 12.95
N TYR A 155 3.94 -0.72 13.26
CA TYR A 155 4.56 0.53 13.73
C TYR A 155 4.44 1.63 12.69
N HIS A 156 4.71 1.34 11.42
CA HIS A 156 4.53 2.29 10.33
C HIS A 156 3.08 2.80 10.25
N GLN A 157 2.09 1.90 10.28
CA GLN A 157 0.67 2.24 10.23
C GLN A 157 0.21 3.12 11.42
N LYS A 158 0.89 2.98 12.58
CA LYS A 158 0.65 3.81 13.78
C LYS A 158 1.46 5.12 13.79
N GLY A 159 2.17 5.47 12.73
CA GLY A 159 3.04 6.64 12.67
C GLY A 159 4.32 6.53 13.51
N ARG A 160 4.62 5.32 14.04
CA ARG A 160 5.83 5.04 14.83
C ARG A 160 6.98 4.64 13.90
N TYR A 161 7.37 5.56 13.04
CA TYR A 161 8.26 5.27 11.90
C TYR A 161 9.66 4.84 12.34
N ARG A 162 10.21 5.37 13.44
CA ARG A 162 11.53 4.97 13.97
C ARG A 162 11.55 3.49 14.37
N GLU A 163 10.53 3.04 15.08
CA GLU A 163 10.41 1.64 15.51
C GLU A 163 10.12 0.70 14.34
N ALA A 164 9.42 1.20 13.32
CA ALA A 164 9.25 0.47 12.07
C ALA A 164 10.62 0.24 11.40
N LEU A 165 11.45 1.29 11.30
CA LEU A 165 12.80 1.22 10.73
C LEU A 165 13.69 0.23 11.49
N GLU A 166 13.69 0.24 12.83
CA GLU A 166 14.43 -0.73 13.65
C GLU A 166 14.01 -2.18 13.35
N SER A 167 12.71 -2.41 13.17
CA SER A 167 12.18 -3.73 12.83
C SER A 167 12.60 -4.16 11.42
N PHE A 168 12.56 -3.26 10.45
CA PHE A 168 12.99 -3.52 9.08
C PHE A 168 14.51 -3.74 8.99
N ASP A 169 15.30 -2.98 9.74
CA ASP A 169 16.76 -3.14 9.75
C ASP A 169 17.17 -4.52 10.25
N LYS A 170 16.53 -5.04 11.31
CA LYS A 170 16.75 -6.41 11.77
C LYS A 170 16.44 -7.46 10.70
N VAL A 171 15.39 -7.27 9.88
CA VAL A 171 15.14 -8.17 8.75
C VAL A 171 16.25 -8.08 7.71
N LEU A 172 16.73 -6.87 7.40
CA LEU A 172 17.75 -6.62 6.39
C LEU A 172 19.16 -7.10 6.80
N GLU A 173 19.46 -7.25 8.10
CA GLU A 173 20.67 -7.90 8.57
C GLU A 173 20.79 -9.34 8.04
N PHE A 174 19.68 -10.08 7.97
CA PHE A 174 19.63 -11.45 7.45
C PHE A 174 19.37 -11.54 5.96
N ARG A 175 18.65 -10.55 5.40
CA ARG A 175 18.29 -10.48 3.98
C ARG A 175 18.48 -9.07 3.42
N PRO A 176 19.73 -8.68 3.11
CA PRO A 176 20.05 -7.30 2.68
C PRO A 176 19.37 -6.84 1.38
N ARG A 177 18.80 -7.78 0.61
CA ARG A 177 18.10 -7.53 -0.65
C ARG A 177 16.62 -7.95 -0.60
N ASP A 178 16.00 -7.92 0.57
CA ASP A 178 14.55 -8.15 0.67
C ASP A 178 13.81 -6.91 0.15
N ASN A 179 13.30 -7.00 -1.07
CA ASN A 179 12.72 -5.86 -1.78
C ASN A 179 11.49 -5.30 -1.07
N GLU A 180 10.64 -6.14 -0.49
CA GLU A 180 9.45 -5.70 0.25
C GLU A 180 9.83 -4.91 1.50
N VAL A 181 10.87 -5.36 2.21
CA VAL A 181 11.35 -4.68 3.41
C VAL A 181 12.06 -3.37 3.05
N LEU A 182 12.90 -3.36 2.01
CA LEU A 182 13.56 -2.15 1.52
C LEU A 182 12.56 -1.09 1.07
N LYS A 183 11.47 -1.50 0.40
CA LYS A 183 10.37 -0.63 0.02
C LYS A 183 9.68 -0.03 1.25
N ALA A 184 9.29 -0.88 2.21
CA ALA A 184 8.65 -0.42 3.44
C ALA A 184 9.56 0.52 4.26
N LYS A 185 10.87 0.23 4.29
CA LYS A 185 11.89 1.10 4.89
C LYS A 185 11.95 2.46 4.19
N GLY A 186 11.99 2.49 2.86
CA GLY A 186 12.01 3.72 2.08
C GLY A 186 10.79 4.61 2.35
N ILE A 187 9.60 4.02 2.40
CA ILE A 187 8.36 4.74 2.73
C ILE A 187 8.42 5.29 4.16
N SER A 188 8.93 4.52 5.12
CA SER A 188 9.06 4.98 6.51
C SER A 188 10.04 6.14 6.66
N HIS A 189 11.15 6.18 5.91
CA HIS A 189 12.05 7.32 5.85
C HIS A 189 11.39 8.55 5.21
N ASP A 190 10.56 8.35 4.15
CA ASP A 190 9.83 9.45 3.50
C ASP A 190 8.88 10.15 4.49
N GLU A 191 8.16 9.39 5.31
CA GLU A 191 7.28 9.91 6.36
C GLU A 191 8.03 10.69 7.46
N LEU A 192 9.30 10.38 7.68
CA LEU A 192 10.20 11.12 8.58
C LEU A 192 10.88 12.32 7.88
N ASN A 193 10.58 12.59 6.61
CA ASN A 193 11.26 13.57 5.76
C ASN A 193 12.76 13.29 5.56
N GLU A 194 13.20 12.04 5.74
CA GLU A 194 14.57 11.58 5.52
C GLU A 194 14.72 11.12 4.06
N TYR A 195 14.56 12.07 3.12
CA TYR A 195 14.37 11.77 1.69
C TYR A 195 15.60 11.16 1.02
N LYS A 196 16.82 11.42 1.54
CA LYS A 196 18.05 10.80 1.05
C LYS A 196 18.06 9.31 1.34
N GLU A 197 17.80 8.94 2.59
CA GLU A 197 17.69 7.57 3.08
C GLU A 197 16.54 6.83 2.39
N ALA A 198 15.40 7.51 2.20
CA ALA A 198 14.25 6.98 1.45
C ALA A 198 14.65 6.63 0.01
N SER A 199 15.28 7.57 -0.72
CA SER A 199 15.74 7.35 -2.09
C SER A 199 16.79 6.23 -2.21
N GLU A 200 17.69 6.09 -1.22
CA GLU A 200 18.69 5.02 -1.20
C GLU A 200 18.06 3.65 -0.94
N ALA A 201 17.13 3.55 0.02
CA ALA A 201 16.41 2.30 0.31
C ALA A 201 15.58 1.85 -0.89
N LEU A 202 14.79 2.75 -1.49
CA LEU A 202 13.99 2.49 -2.67
C LEU A 202 14.86 2.13 -3.88
N LYS A 203 16.04 2.75 -4.06
CA LYS A 203 16.99 2.37 -5.10
C LYS A 203 17.48 0.93 -4.95
N LYS A 204 17.71 0.46 -3.73
CA LYS A 204 18.13 -0.93 -3.45
C LYS A 204 17.01 -1.93 -3.65
N SER A 205 15.75 -1.53 -3.48
CA SER A 205 14.56 -2.39 -3.62
C SER A 205 14.13 -2.61 -5.07
N ILE A 206 14.73 -1.89 -6.05
CA ILE A 206 14.26 -1.92 -7.44
C ILE A 206 14.47 -3.30 -8.05
N ASN A 207 13.36 -4.00 -8.31
CA ASN A 207 13.24 -4.99 -9.38
C ASN A 207 12.85 -4.25 -10.68
N VAL A 208 13.21 -4.81 -11.83
CA VAL A 208 13.20 -4.12 -13.14
C VAL A 208 11.85 -3.49 -13.53
N ASP A 209 10.72 -3.91 -12.94
CA ASP A 209 9.36 -3.54 -13.36
C ASP A 209 8.44 -3.08 -12.20
N ASP A 210 8.97 -2.58 -11.07
CA ASP A 210 8.13 -2.08 -9.96
C ASP A 210 7.83 -0.58 -10.14
N GLU A 211 6.72 -0.27 -10.82
CA GLU A 211 6.28 1.12 -11.10
C GLU A 211 6.02 1.93 -9.83
N ILE A 212 5.60 1.27 -8.75
CA ILE A 212 5.32 1.94 -7.48
C ILE A 212 6.63 2.40 -6.84
N VAL A 213 7.65 1.53 -6.79
CA VAL A 213 8.97 1.85 -6.22
C VAL A 213 9.64 2.97 -7.01
N PHE A 214 9.54 2.95 -8.34
CA PHE A 214 10.07 4.04 -9.16
C PHE A 214 9.35 5.36 -8.92
N ASN A 215 8.01 5.35 -8.77
CA ASN A 215 7.24 6.54 -8.44
C ASN A 215 7.64 7.09 -7.06
N ASP A 216 7.70 6.25 -6.03
CA ASP A 216 8.01 6.66 -4.66
C ASP A 216 9.45 7.21 -4.56
N ARG A 217 10.40 6.59 -5.26
CA ARG A 217 11.76 7.13 -5.39
C ARG A 217 11.76 8.49 -6.08
N GLY A 218 10.95 8.67 -7.11
CA GLY A 218 10.76 9.96 -7.78
C GLY A 218 10.22 11.03 -6.83
N VAL A 219 9.26 10.68 -5.96
CA VAL A 219 8.70 11.57 -4.94
C VAL A 219 9.81 12.00 -3.95
N ALA A 220 10.57 11.06 -3.40
CA ALA A 220 11.66 11.36 -2.48
C ALA A 220 12.73 12.28 -3.13
N LEU A 221 13.12 12.00 -4.38
CA LEU A 221 14.08 12.82 -5.13
C LEU A 221 13.54 14.24 -5.41
N SER A 222 12.24 14.36 -5.72
CA SER A 222 11.59 15.65 -5.95
C SER A 222 11.51 16.50 -4.68
N ARG A 223 11.29 15.88 -3.52
CA ARG A 223 11.34 16.55 -2.20
C ARG A 223 12.75 17.04 -1.85
N LEU A 224 13.78 16.33 -2.28
CA LEU A 224 15.20 16.75 -2.19
C LEU A 224 15.58 17.86 -3.19
N GLY A 225 14.67 18.25 -4.09
CA GLY A 225 14.97 19.21 -5.16
C GLY A 225 15.70 18.63 -6.39
N TYR A 226 15.97 17.32 -6.40
CA TYR A 226 16.63 16.64 -7.53
C TYR A 226 15.64 16.32 -8.65
N ASN A 227 14.96 17.36 -9.17
CA ASN A 227 13.83 17.22 -10.09
C ASN A 227 14.18 16.43 -11.37
N HIS A 228 15.38 16.60 -11.97
CA HIS A 228 15.80 15.82 -13.14
C HIS A 228 15.88 14.30 -12.83
N LYS A 229 16.45 13.93 -11.67
CA LYS A 229 16.52 12.52 -11.24
C LYS A 229 15.13 11.96 -10.91
N ALA A 230 14.24 12.82 -10.39
CA ALA A 230 12.84 12.46 -10.16
C ALA A 230 12.12 12.16 -11.48
N ILE A 231 12.28 13.01 -12.50
CA ILE A 231 11.74 12.82 -13.86
C ILE A 231 12.18 11.47 -14.44
N ASP A 232 13.46 11.11 -14.33
CA ASP A 232 13.96 9.81 -14.80
C ASP A 232 13.30 8.65 -14.07
N SER A 233 13.07 8.78 -12.75
CA SER A 233 12.39 7.75 -11.96
C SER A 233 10.91 7.61 -12.37
N TYR A 234 10.19 8.73 -12.55
CA TYR A 234 8.80 8.70 -13.01
C TYR A 234 8.67 8.13 -14.44
N ARG A 235 9.57 8.48 -15.36
CA ARG A 235 9.59 7.91 -16.72
C ARG A 235 9.76 6.39 -16.69
N ARG A 236 10.60 5.86 -15.80
CA ARG A 236 10.74 4.40 -15.61
C ARG A 236 9.46 3.77 -15.07
N ALA A 237 8.81 4.38 -14.08
CA ALA A 237 7.52 3.92 -13.57
C ALA A 237 6.47 3.85 -14.70
N LEU A 238 6.41 4.88 -15.54
CA LEU A 238 5.46 4.98 -16.65
C LEU A 238 5.81 4.05 -17.83
N ALA A 239 7.06 3.65 -17.99
CA ALA A 239 7.44 2.61 -18.95
C ALA A 239 6.87 1.24 -18.56
N SER A 240 6.80 0.92 -17.25
CA SER A 240 6.18 -0.30 -16.73
C SER A 240 4.66 -0.20 -16.70
N ASN A 241 4.10 0.95 -16.31
CA ASN A 241 2.66 1.17 -16.24
C ASN A 241 2.25 2.54 -16.83
N PRO A 242 1.98 2.61 -18.15
CA PRO A 242 1.57 3.86 -18.80
C PRO A 242 0.23 4.44 -18.31
N LYS A 243 -0.59 3.65 -17.59
CA LYS A 243 -1.89 4.08 -17.04
C LYS A 243 -1.82 4.54 -15.58
N TYR A 244 -0.62 4.74 -15.03
CA TYR A 244 -0.44 5.17 -13.65
C TYR A 244 -0.64 6.68 -13.51
N SER A 245 -1.89 7.13 -13.34
CA SER A 245 -2.29 8.55 -13.35
C SER A 245 -1.56 9.38 -12.28
N VAL A 246 -1.31 8.81 -11.08
CA VAL A 246 -0.58 9.49 -10.00
C VAL A 246 0.86 9.77 -10.41
N CYS A 247 1.51 8.84 -11.10
CA CYS A 247 2.87 9.03 -11.60
C CYS A 247 2.93 10.12 -12.68
N TRP A 248 1.95 10.16 -13.59
CA TRP A 248 1.83 11.25 -14.58
C TRP A 248 1.68 12.62 -13.90
N PHE A 249 0.85 12.72 -12.86
CA PHE A 249 0.71 13.94 -12.06
C PHE A 249 2.03 14.36 -11.42
N ASN A 250 2.76 13.44 -10.80
CA ASN A 250 4.04 13.71 -10.16
C ASN A 250 5.12 14.10 -11.19
N LEU A 251 5.14 13.45 -12.35
CA LEU A 251 6.01 13.82 -13.47
C LEU A 251 5.72 15.25 -13.93
N GLY A 252 4.44 15.60 -14.12
CA GLY A 252 4.02 16.96 -14.50
C GLY A 252 4.52 18.01 -13.50
N LYS A 253 4.40 17.74 -12.19
CA LYS A 253 4.93 18.64 -11.14
C LYS A 253 6.46 18.81 -11.23
N ALA A 254 7.20 17.73 -11.47
CA ALA A 254 8.66 17.79 -11.58
C ALA A 254 9.09 18.56 -12.85
N LEU A 255 8.45 18.30 -13.99
CA LEU A 255 8.68 19.02 -15.26
C LEU A 255 8.36 20.52 -15.13
N PHE A 256 7.24 20.85 -14.46
CA PHE A 256 6.86 22.23 -14.20
C PHE A 256 7.94 22.97 -13.36
N ARG A 257 8.50 22.31 -12.34
CA ARG A 257 9.54 22.87 -11.47
C ARG A 257 10.86 23.13 -12.21
N VAL A 258 11.19 22.34 -13.23
CA VAL A 258 12.39 22.56 -14.07
C VAL A 258 12.13 23.51 -15.24
N GLY A 259 10.87 24.01 -15.38
CA GLY A 259 10.50 24.96 -16.44
C GLY A 259 10.11 24.31 -17.77
N ASP A 260 10.04 22.99 -17.84
CA ASP A 260 9.64 22.25 -19.05
C ASP A 260 8.11 22.21 -19.14
N LEU A 261 7.52 23.39 -19.43
CA LEU A 261 6.08 23.62 -19.38
C LEU A 261 5.31 22.81 -20.44
N LYS A 262 5.90 22.55 -21.60
CA LYS A 262 5.23 21.77 -22.65
C LYS A 262 5.04 20.33 -22.25
N ASP A 263 6.10 19.68 -21.76
CA ASP A 263 6.04 18.30 -21.30
C ASP A 263 5.22 18.19 -20.00
N ALA A 264 5.28 19.21 -19.11
CA ALA A 264 4.42 19.28 -17.93
C ALA A 264 2.93 19.30 -18.31
N LEU A 265 2.56 20.08 -19.33
CA LEU A 265 1.18 20.13 -19.83
C LEU A 265 0.73 18.75 -20.34
N VAL A 266 1.55 18.05 -21.13
CA VAL A 266 1.26 16.70 -21.61
C VAL A 266 1.07 15.74 -20.43
N ALA A 267 1.95 15.80 -19.45
CA ALA A 267 1.86 14.92 -18.28
C ALA A 267 0.59 15.16 -17.44
N PHE A 268 0.22 16.43 -17.19
CA PHE A 268 -1.03 16.74 -16.50
C PHE A 268 -2.27 16.39 -17.32
N GLN A 269 -2.22 16.60 -18.63
CA GLN A 269 -3.30 16.20 -19.52
C GLN A 269 -3.52 14.69 -19.47
N THR A 270 -2.48 13.89 -19.64
CA THR A 270 -2.56 12.43 -19.53
C THR A 270 -3.08 11.98 -18.16
N SER A 271 -2.62 12.63 -17.07
CA SER A 271 -3.13 12.36 -15.73
C SER A 271 -4.64 12.60 -15.63
N THR A 272 -5.16 13.71 -16.21
CA THR A 272 -6.59 14.05 -16.17
C THR A 272 -7.43 13.18 -17.11
N GLU A 273 -6.87 12.68 -18.20
CA GLU A 273 -7.53 11.71 -19.09
C GLU A 273 -7.68 10.34 -18.43
N ILE A 274 -6.64 9.86 -17.72
CA ILE A 274 -6.68 8.57 -17.00
C ILE A 274 -7.56 8.67 -15.74
N ASN A 275 -7.45 9.75 -14.97
CA ASN A 275 -8.24 10.00 -13.77
C ASN A 275 -8.88 11.40 -13.80
N PRO A 276 -10.07 11.55 -14.39
CA PRO A 276 -10.77 12.83 -14.45
C PRO A 276 -11.17 13.41 -13.09
N ASN A 277 -11.18 12.60 -12.04
CA ASN A 277 -11.59 13.02 -10.69
C ASN A 277 -10.44 13.64 -9.87
N ASN A 278 -9.26 13.78 -10.44
CA ASN A 278 -8.13 14.42 -9.76
C ASN A 278 -8.18 15.95 -9.91
N ARG A 279 -8.84 16.65 -8.96
CA ARG A 279 -8.94 18.12 -8.96
C ARG A 279 -7.59 18.82 -8.97
N SER A 280 -6.58 18.24 -8.29
CA SER A 280 -5.23 18.82 -8.23
C SER A 280 -4.53 18.76 -9.60
N ALA A 281 -4.77 17.69 -10.37
CA ALA A 281 -4.23 17.57 -11.73
C ALA A 281 -4.87 18.61 -12.65
N TRP A 282 -6.19 18.80 -12.57
CA TRP A 282 -6.88 19.87 -13.31
C TRP A 282 -6.35 21.26 -12.98
N ASN A 283 -6.22 21.57 -11.68
CA ASN A 283 -5.68 22.87 -11.24
C ASN A 283 -4.24 23.09 -11.76
N ASN A 284 -3.34 22.10 -11.62
CA ASN A 284 -1.96 22.24 -12.09
C ASN A 284 -1.86 22.31 -13.63
N ARG A 285 -2.75 21.62 -14.36
CA ARG A 285 -2.90 21.77 -15.81
C ARG A 285 -3.27 23.21 -16.17
N GLY A 286 -4.24 23.79 -15.46
CA GLY A 286 -4.63 25.19 -15.64
C GLY A 286 -3.49 26.17 -15.34
N VAL A 287 -2.74 25.96 -14.25
CA VAL A 287 -1.55 26.78 -13.92
C VAL A 287 -0.51 26.70 -15.04
N THR A 288 -0.28 25.51 -15.60
CA THR A 288 0.68 25.29 -16.68
C THR A 288 0.22 26.01 -17.98
N LEU A 289 -1.06 25.89 -18.31
CA LEU A 289 -1.67 26.59 -19.46
C LEU A 289 -1.55 28.10 -19.32
N ARG A 290 -1.84 28.65 -18.14
CA ARG A 290 -1.69 30.08 -17.86
C ARG A 290 -0.24 30.53 -18.06
N GLN A 291 0.76 29.78 -17.61
CA GLN A 291 2.18 30.11 -17.85
C GLN A 291 2.56 30.02 -19.33
N LEU A 292 1.87 29.21 -20.11
CA LEU A 292 1.99 29.14 -21.56
C LEU A 292 1.17 30.21 -22.29
N ASN A 293 0.55 31.16 -21.59
CA ASN A 293 -0.34 32.22 -22.09
C ASN A 293 -1.60 31.69 -22.80
N ARG A 294 -2.06 30.46 -22.45
CA ARG A 294 -3.30 29.84 -22.94
C ARG A 294 -4.39 30.05 -21.91
N LEU A 295 -4.83 31.31 -21.77
CA LEU A 295 -5.59 31.77 -20.62
C LEU A 295 -7.01 31.19 -20.55
N GLU A 296 -7.75 31.16 -21.67
CA GLU A 296 -9.10 30.61 -21.75
C GLU A 296 -9.10 29.11 -21.39
N GLU A 297 -8.16 28.34 -21.94
CA GLU A 297 -8.04 26.92 -21.64
C GLU A 297 -7.66 26.68 -20.17
N SER A 298 -6.95 27.62 -19.56
CA SER A 298 -6.67 27.56 -18.13
C SER A 298 -7.94 27.72 -17.29
N LEU A 299 -8.86 28.60 -17.69
CA LEU A 299 -10.17 28.79 -17.03
C LEU A 299 -10.98 27.48 -17.05
N ASP A 300 -11.07 26.83 -18.21
CA ASP A 300 -11.76 25.53 -18.34
C ASP A 300 -11.21 24.49 -17.35
N CYS A 301 -9.89 24.46 -17.16
CA CYS A 301 -9.25 23.53 -16.21
C CYS A 301 -9.59 23.86 -14.76
N TYR A 302 -9.61 25.16 -14.38
CA TYR A 302 -10.01 25.56 -13.04
C TYR A 302 -11.49 25.27 -12.78
N GLU A 303 -12.36 25.48 -13.76
CA GLU A 303 -13.78 25.12 -13.65
C GLU A 303 -14.00 23.62 -13.48
N ARG A 304 -13.23 22.77 -14.18
CA ARG A 304 -13.23 21.31 -13.94
C ARG A 304 -12.79 20.97 -12.54
N ALA A 305 -11.73 21.62 -12.01
CA ALA A 305 -11.29 21.41 -10.65
C ALA A 305 -12.35 21.83 -9.62
N LEU A 306 -13.04 22.96 -9.85
CA LEU A 306 -14.11 23.50 -9.00
C LEU A 306 -15.40 22.66 -9.08
N ALA A 307 -15.70 22.07 -10.23
CA ALA A 307 -16.82 21.14 -10.38
C ALA A 307 -16.62 19.88 -9.52
N LEU A 308 -15.37 19.46 -9.28
CA LEU A 308 -15.04 18.34 -8.41
C LEU A 308 -15.04 18.73 -6.91
N LYS A 309 -14.64 19.94 -6.58
CA LYS A 309 -14.66 20.49 -5.20
C LYS A 309 -14.88 22.00 -5.27
N LYS A 310 -16.09 22.47 -4.96
CA LYS A 310 -16.45 23.88 -4.98
C LYS A 310 -15.64 24.74 -4.00
N GLU A 311 -15.27 24.16 -2.86
CA GLU A 311 -14.49 24.78 -1.77
C GLU A 311 -12.98 24.74 -2.03
N TYR A 312 -12.54 24.57 -3.29
CA TYR A 312 -11.12 24.48 -3.60
C TYR A 312 -10.50 25.88 -3.80
N ALA A 313 -10.09 26.52 -2.72
CA ALA A 313 -9.55 27.88 -2.67
C ALA A 313 -8.43 28.14 -3.70
N TRP A 314 -7.52 27.19 -3.88
CA TRP A 314 -6.42 27.30 -4.87
C TRP A 314 -6.91 27.45 -6.29
N ALA A 315 -7.96 26.73 -6.68
CA ALA A 315 -8.53 26.85 -8.02
C ALA A 315 -9.25 28.18 -8.21
N TRP A 316 -9.97 28.66 -7.20
CA TRP A 316 -10.59 29.98 -7.21
C TRP A 316 -9.57 31.10 -7.35
N HIS A 317 -8.49 31.09 -6.55
CA HIS A 317 -7.40 32.05 -6.67
C HIS A 317 -6.76 32.02 -8.06
N ASN A 318 -6.42 30.83 -8.58
CA ASN A 318 -5.82 30.70 -9.90
C ASN A 318 -6.76 31.13 -11.04
N LYS A 319 -8.07 30.88 -10.91
CA LYS A 319 -9.11 31.40 -11.81
C LYS A 319 -9.14 32.92 -11.79
N GLY A 320 -9.15 33.54 -10.61
CA GLY A 320 -9.08 34.99 -10.47
C GLY A 320 -7.85 35.58 -11.17
N TYR A 321 -6.69 34.95 -11.00
CA TYR A 321 -5.47 35.41 -11.66
C TYR A 321 -5.51 35.28 -13.20
N ALA A 322 -6.09 34.21 -13.72
CA ALA A 322 -6.27 34.07 -15.16
C ALA A 322 -7.25 35.11 -15.74
N LEU A 323 -8.33 35.39 -15.02
CA LEU A 323 -9.31 36.43 -15.39
C LEU A 323 -8.70 37.83 -15.34
N GLU A 324 -7.84 38.12 -14.38
CA GLU A 324 -7.08 39.37 -14.32
C GLU A 324 -6.21 39.55 -15.58
N LEU A 325 -5.50 38.50 -16.00
CA LEU A 325 -4.67 38.51 -17.20
C LEU A 325 -5.49 38.64 -18.50
N LEU A 326 -6.78 38.29 -18.48
CA LEU A 326 -7.74 38.45 -19.56
C LEU A 326 -8.46 39.82 -19.57
N ASP A 327 -8.05 40.75 -18.70
CA ASP A 327 -8.69 42.04 -18.51
C ASP A 327 -10.18 41.95 -18.12
N ARG A 328 -10.52 40.96 -17.26
CA ARG A 328 -11.85 40.69 -16.72
C ARG A 328 -11.87 40.95 -15.19
N PRO A 329 -11.63 42.22 -14.75
CA PRO A 329 -11.32 42.52 -13.36
C PRO A 329 -12.47 42.25 -12.39
N ARG A 330 -13.75 42.43 -12.83
CA ARG A 330 -14.90 42.15 -11.95
C ARG A 330 -15.05 40.66 -11.64
N GLU A 331 -14.91 39.81 -12.64
CA GLU A 331 -14.98 38.36 -12.48
C GLU A 331 -13.76 37.82 -11.70
N ALA A 332 -12.60 38.45 -11.88
CA ALA A 332 -11.40 38.15 -11.10
C ALA A 332 -11.65 38.46 -9.62
N LEU A 333 -12.26 39.61 -9.30
CA LEU A 333 -12.59 40.02 -7.93
C LEU A 333 -13.54 39.02 -7.25
N GLU A 334 -14.60 38.60 -7.95
CA GLU A 334 -15.53 37.57 -7.43
C GLU A 334 -14.81 36.24 -7.15
N SER A 335 -13.94 35.82 -8.05
CA SER A 335 -13.17 34.57 -7.90
C SER A 335 -12.21 34.65 -6.71
N TYR A 336 -11.53 35.77 -6.53
CA TYR A 336 -10.64 35.99 -5.39
C TYR A 336 -11.41 36.09 -4.05
N ALA A 337 -12.56 36.76 -4.02
CA ALA A 337 -13.41 36.82 -2.84
C ALA A 337 -13.87 35.41 -2.43
N THR A 338 -14.33 34.61 -3.39
CA THR A 338 -14.73 33.21 -3.14
C THR A 338 -13.55 32.36 -2.65
N ALA A 339 -12.32 32.60 -3.14
CA ALA A 339 -11.15 31.90 -2.64
C ALA A 339 -10.90 32.11 -1.13
N LEU A 340 -11.17 33.32 -0.62
CA LEU A 340 -10.99 33.66 0.80
C LEU A 340 -12.10 33.09 1.70
N GLU A 341 -13.29 32.81 1.16
CA GLU A 341 -14.38 32.16 1.91
C GLU A 341 -14.08 30.70 2.23
N HIS A 342 -13.18 30.06 1.49
CA HIS A 342 -12.90 28.63 1.57
C HIS A 342 -11.50 28.35 2.11
N LYS A 343 -11.37 28.31 3.44
CA LYS A 343 -10.12 27.88 4.07
C LYS A 343 -9.88 26.39 3.82
N PRO A 344 -8.71 25.98 3.28
CA PRO A 344 -8.39 24.56 3.08
C PRO A 344 -8.31 23.82 4.42
N ASP A 345 -8.65 22.52 4.41
CA ASP A 345 -8.36 21.64 5.54
C ASP A 345 -6.86 21.56 5.78
N SER A 346 -6.45 21.49 7.04
CA SER A 346 -5.03 21.42 7.43
C SER A 346 -4.26 20.24 6.84
N SER A 347 -4.98 19.24 6.33
CA SER A 347 -4.42 18.05 5.65
C SER A 347 -4.08 18.26 4.17
N GLU A 348 -4.61 19.31 3.52
CA GLU A 348 -4.46 19.49 2.07
C GLU A 348 -3.21 20.31 1.70
N HIS A 349 -2.82 21.29 2.52
CA HIS A 349 -1.64 22.14 2.35
C HIS A 349 -1.18 22.67 3.71
N GLY A 350 0.12 22.86 3.87
CA GLY A 350 0.68 23.42 5.11
C GLY A 350 0.12 24.80 5.42
N GLY A 351 -0.07 25.11 6.71
CA GLY A 351 -0.61 26.39 7.15
C GLY A 351 0.11 27.61 6.57
N ALA A 352 1.44 27.51 6.37
CA ALA A 352 2.24 28.57 5.75
C ALA A 352 1.88 28.84 4.28
N GLU A 353 1.54 27.82 3.52
CA GLU A 353 1.12 27.96 2.11
C GLU A 353 -0.25 28.66 2.02
N TRP A 354 -1.17 28.33 2.92
CA TRP A 354 -2.46 29.02 3.03
C TRP A 354 -2.31 30.49 3.39
N GLU A 355 -1.52 30.84 4.40
CA GLU A 355 -1.31 32.25 4.78
C GLU A 355 -0.70 33.06 3.64
N LYS A 356 0.21 32.47 2.86
CA LYS A 356 0.74 33.10 1.65
C LYS A 356 -0.33 33.31 0.60
N LEU A 357 -1.12 32.26 0.26
CA LEU A 357 -2.20 32.38 -0.72
C LEU A 357 -3.20 33.45 -0.31
N LYS A 358 -3.59 33.46 0.96
CA LYS A 358 -4.53 34.44 1.53
C LYS A 358 -4.00 35.85 1.33
N LYS A 359 -2.76 36.13 1.70
CA LYS A 359 -2.12 37.43 1.53
C LYS A 359 -2.07 37.84 0.06
N ASP A 360 -1.59 36.96 -0.82
CA ASP A 360 -1.51 37.24 -2.27
C ASP A 360 -2.91 37.56 -2.84
N THR A 361 -3.96 36.89 -2.34
CA THR A 361 -5.36 37.11 -2.74
C THR A 361 -5.90 38.45 -2.23
N GLU A 362 -5.65 38.81 -0.97
CA GLU A 362 -6.05 40.09 -0.36
C GLU A 362 -5.39 41.28 -1.08
N ASP A 363 -4.10 41.15 -1.42
CA ASP A 363 -3.35 42.16 -2.18
C ASP A 363 -3.92 42.32 -3.60
N ALA A 364 -4.30 41.23 -4.26
CA ALA A 364 -4.93 41.26 -5.58
C ALA A 364 -6.31 41.93 -5.53
N ILE A 365 -7.15 41.62 -4.54
CA ILE A 365 -8.45 42.28 -4.33
C ILE A 365 -8.27 43.79 -4.12
N SER A 366 -7.33 44.19 -3.26
CA SER A 366 -7.08 45.60 -2.99
C SER A 366 -6.62 46.36 -4.21
N ARG A 367 -5.80 45.76 -5.06
CA ARG A 367 -5.35 46.32 -6.34
C ARG A 367 -6.50 46.45 -7.34
N LEU A 368 -7.31 45.40 -7.49
CA LEU A 368 -8.42 45.39 -8.45
C LEU A 368 -9.52 46.39 -8.08
N LYS A 369 -9.88 46.56 -6.79
CA LYS A 369 -10.86 47.57 -6.36
C LYS A 369 -10.45 48.98 -6.74
N LYS A 370 -9.17 49.33 -6.62
CA LYS A 370 -8.65 50.62 -7.09
C LYS A 370 -8.78 50.81 -8.59
N ILE A 371 -8.61 49.74 -9.37
CA ILE A 371 -8.70 49.79 -10.86
C ILE A 371 -10.14 50.00 -11.29
N ILE A 372 -11.12 49.34 -10.65
CA ILE A 372 -12.54 49.44 -11.01
C ILE A 372 -13.26 50.61 -10.33
N GLY A 373 -12.58 51.38 -9.47
CA GLY A 373 -13.13 52.55 -8.81
C GLY A 373 -14.03 52.23 -7.58
N GLU A 374 -13.79 51.11 -6.92
CA GLU A 374 -14.46 50.67 -5.70
C GLU A 374 -13.59 50.82 -4.43
#